data_f88d47a058a0a181328e470dfd8a93d7
#
_entry.id   f88d47a058a0a181328e470dfd8a93d7
#
_cell.length_a   1.000
_cell.length_b   1.000
_cell.length_c   1.000
_cell.angle_alpha   90.00
_cell.angle_beta   90.00
_cell.angle_gamma   90.00
#
_symmetry.space_group_name_H-M   'P 1'
#
loop_
_entity.id
_entity.type
_entity.pdbx_description
1 polymer ?
#
loop_
_entity_poly.entity_id
_entity_poly.type
_entity_poly.pdbx_seq_one_letter_code
_entity_poly.pdbx_strand_id
1 'polypeptide(L)'
;MEKGDKDMMFIDDNILPLVQAMNETGWIRTVSSCQGHDDKGKEFESPHVAFFVKSDCINELAKVLDRAERETIDEVDAFIRCKLVFSEEIANSQADAPDGWIAFCLDFEPLFDRFTEEKRIEAIKILTEEFEKNNRGG
;
A
#
# COMPACT_ATOMS: atom_id res chain seq x y z
N MET A 1 5.65 12.26 24.21
CA MET A 1 5.89 11.66 22.91
C MET A 1 7.31 11.88 22.46
N GLU A 2 7.97 10.86 22.18
CA GLU A 2 9.39 10.96 21.91
C GLU A 2 9.66 11.37 20.49
N LYS A 3 10.74 12.10 20.32
CA LYS A 3 11.16 12.54 19.00
C LYS A 3 11.53 11.38 18.13
N GLY A 4 12.15 10.37 18.70
CA GLY A 4 12.56 9.23 17.93
C GLY A 4 11.41 8.49 17.30
N ASP A 5 10.23 8.70 17.84
CA ASP A 5 9.06 8.01 17.35
C ASP A 5 8.34 8.76 16.25
N LYS A 6 8.83 9.93 15.89
CA LYS A 6 8.12 10.74 14.92
C LYS A 6 7.88 10.04 13.61
N ASP A 7 8.90 9.36 13.12
CA ASP A 7 8.74 8.64 11.85
C ASP A 7 7.70 7.58 11.97
N MET A 8 7.69 6.88 13.09
CA MET A 8 6.68 5.86 13.33
C MET A 8 5.31 6.48 13.46
N MET A 9 5.25 7.68 14.01
CA MET A 9 3.98 8.35 14.20
C MET A 9 3.33 8.77 12.91
N PHE A 10 4.11 8.90 11.85
CA PHE A 10 3.54 9.23 10.56
C PHE A 10 2.97 8.02 9.85
N ILE A 11 3.14 6.83 10.44
CA ILE A 11 2.54 5.62 9.88
C ILE A 11 1.28 5.35 10.69
N ASP A 12 0.13 5.48 10.03
CA ASP A 12 -1.16 5.29 10.69
C ASP A 12 -1.29 3.88 11.22
N ASP A 13 -1.99 3.74 12.36
CA ASP A 13 -2.11 2.45 13.02
C ASP A 13 -2.71 1.37 12.12
N ASN A 14 -3.69 1.74 11.33
CA ASN A 14 -4.39 0.75 10.51
C ASN A 14 -3.57 0.28 9.32
N ILE A 15 -2.61 1.09 8.88
CA ILE A 15 -1.80 0.71 7.73
C ILE A 15 -0.44 0.15 8.14
N LEU A 16 -0.07 0.30 9.39
CA LEU A 16 1.23 -0.18 9.86
C LEU A 16 1.46 -1.67 9.60
N PRO A 17 0.49 -2.55 9.90
CA PRO A 17 0.71 -3.97 9.62
C PRO A 17 0.99 -4.25 8.15
N LEU A 18 0.34 -3.51 7.24
CA LEU A 18 0.60 -3.67 5.82
C LEU A 18 2.03 -3.26 5.48
N VAL A 19 2.44 -2.10 5.99
CA VAL A 19 3.80 -1.62 5.76
C VAL A 19 4.82 -2.65 6.25
N GLN A 20 4.57 -3.21 7.44
CA GLN A 20 5.47 -4.21 7.99
C GLN A 20 5.51 -5.47 7.13
N ALA A 21 4.34 -5.95 6.69
CA ALA A 21 4.29 -7.15 5.87
C ALA A 21 5.00 -6.94 4.54
N MET A 22 4.82 -5.75 3.94
CA MET A 22 5.48 -5.44 2.68
C MET A 22 7.00 -5.44 2.85
N ASN A 23 7.49 -4.79 3.90
CA ASN A 23 8.93 -4.72 4.12
C ASN A 23 9.53 -6.07 4.48
N GLU A 24 8.75 -6.95 5.09
CA GLU A 24 9.23 -8.28 5.44
C GLU A 24 9.45 -9.18 4.24
N THR A 25 8.93 -8.80 3.08
CA THR A 25 9.20 -9.58 1.87
C THR A 25 10.69 -9.60 1.53
N GLY A 26 11.41 -8.56 1.91
CA GLY A 26 12.81 -8.42 1.54
C GLY A 26 13.00 -7.85 0.14
N TRP A 27 11.94 -7.81 -0.67
CA TRP A 27 12.01 -7.27 -2.03
C TRP A 27 11.14 -6.03 -2.22
N ILE A 28 10.57 -5.50 -1.13
CA ILE A 28 9.85 -4.23 -1.12
C ILE A 28 10.45 -3.36 -0.04
N ARG A 29 10.54 -2.07 -0.33
CA ARG A 29 10.94 -1.07 0.65
C ARG A 29 9.95 0.06 0.58
N THR A 30 9.13 0.21 1.61
CA THR A 30 8.12 1.26 1.63
C THR A 30 8.76 2.61 1.90
N VAL A 31 8.15 3.65 1.34
CA VAL A 31 8.65 5.02 1.47
C VAL A 31 7.66 5.87 2.24
N SER A 32 6.38 5.80 1.89
CA SER A 32 5.34 6.56 2.58
C SER A 32 4.04 5.80 2.50
N SER A 33 3.12 6.13 3.41
CA SER A 33 1.85 5.44 3.46
C SER A 33 0.80 6.33 4.10
N CYS A 34 -0.46 6.00 3.80
CA CYS A 34 -1.60 6.71 4.37
C CYS A 34 -2.79 5.75 4.39
N GLN A 35 -3.52 5.72 5.48
CA GLN A 35 -4.67 4.82 5.58
C GLN A 35 -5.95 5.40 4.99
N GLY A 36 -5.88 6.63 4.50
CA GLY A 36 -7.03 7.28 3.91
C GLY A 36 -7.75 8.16 4.91
N HIS A 37 -8.43 9.17 4.42
CA HIS A 37 -9.12 10.14 5.25
C HIS A 37 -10.46 10.54 4.65
N ASP A 38 -11.40 10.88 5.53
CA ASP A 38 -12.69 11.46 5.16
C ASP A 38 -12.77 12.83 5.80
N ASP A 39 -12.05 13.79 5.25
CA ASP A 39 -12.07 15.13 5.81
C ASP A 39 -13.34 15.85 5.35
N LYS A 40 -13.97 16.55 6.28
CA LYS A 40 -15.14 17.33 5.93
C LYS A 40 -14.79 18.36 4.88
N GLY A 41 -15.60 18.42 3.85
CA GLY A 41 -15.45 19.43 2.82
C GLY A 41 -14.27 19.17 1.91
N LYS A 42 -13.63 18.04 2.02
CA LYS A 42 -12.51 17.69 1.16
C LYS A 42 -12.80 16.39 0.46
N GLU A 43 -12.05 16.15 -0.58
CA GLU A 43 -12.20 14.92 -1.31
C GLU A 43 -11.73 13.75 -0.46
N PHE A 44 -12.40 12.64 -0.67
CA PHE A 44 -12.01 11.41 -0.04
C PHE A 44 -10.61 11.00 -0.49
N GLU A 45 -9.80 10.56 0.46
CA GLU A 45 -8.45 10.08 0.17
C GLU A 45 -8.36 8.60 0.47
N SER A 46 -8.03 7.83 -0.56
CA SER A 46 -7.91 6.39 -0.45
C SER A 46 -6.62 5.98 0.25
N PRO A 47 -6.62 4.83 0.93
CA PRO A 47 -5.36 4.31 1.47
C PRO A 47 -4.36 4.09 0.36
N HIS A 48 -3.10 4.42 0.64
CA HIS A 48 -2.07 4.25 -0.38
C HIS A 48 -0.71 4.01 0.24
N VAL A 49 0.18 3.40 -0.52
CA VAL A 49 1.56 3.13 -0.10
C VAL A 49 2.46 3.38 -1.30
N ALA A 50 3.50 4.19 -1.09
CA ALA A 50 4.54 4.38 -2.08
C ALA A 50 5.75 3.54 -1.66
N PHE A 51 6.37 2.86 -2.61
CA PHE A 51 7.41 1.89 -2.27
C PHE A 51 8.31 1.60 -3.46
N PHE A 52 9.47 1.02 -3.16
CA PHE A 52 10.37 0.49 -4.17
C PHE A 52 10.25 -1.03 -4.18
N VAL A 53 10.38 -1.61 -5.37
CA VAL A 53 10.33 -3.07 -5.56
C VAL A 53 11.57 -3.48 -6.33
N LYS A 54 12.17 -4.60 -5.95
CA LYS A 54 13.26 -5.15 -6.74
C LYS A 54 12.74 -5.50 -8.13
N SER A 55 13.48 -5.12 -9.15
CA SER A 55 13.00 -5.26 -10.53
C SER A 55 12.75 -6.71 -10.91
N ASP A 56 13.45 -7.66 -10.30
CA ASP A 56 13.26 -9.08 -10.62
C ASP A 56 12.16 -9.73 -9.78
N CYS A 57 11.47 -8.94 -8.95
CA CYS A 57 10.38 -9.46 -8.11
C CYS A 57 9.03 -8.89 -8.48
N ILE A 58 8.93 -8.23 -9.63
CA ILE A 58 7.65 -7.65 -10.03
C ILE A 58 6.57 -8.70 -10.22
N ASN A 59 6.95 -9.89 -10.72
CA ASN A 59 5.98 -10.96 -10.85
C ASN A 59 5.42 -11.40 -9.50
N GLU A 60 6.27 -11.42 -8.48
CA GLU A 60 5.78 -11.77 -7.13
C GLU A 60 4.79 -10.74 -6.64
N LEU A 61 5.11 -9.47 -6.84
CA LEU A 61 4.19 -8.41 -6.47
C LEU A 61 2.86 -8.57 -7.20
N ALA A 62 2.91 -8.83 -8.51
CA ALA A 62 1.69 -8.98 -9.29
C ALA A 62 0.83 -10.12 -8.77
N LYS A 63 1.45 -11.23 -8.38
CA LYS A 63 0.68 -12.36 -7.85
C LYS A 63 -0.01 -12.03 -6.54
N VAL A 64 0.69 -11.36 -5.64
CA VAL A 64 0.11 -10.98 -4.36
C VAL A 64 -1.06 -10.02 -4.59
N LEU A 65 -0.85 -9.01 -5.44
CA LEU A 65 -1.89 -8.02 -5.68
C LEU A 65 -3.10 -8.62 -6.40
N ASP A 66 -2.88 -9.55 -7.30
CA ASP A 66 -3.98 -10.21 -8.00
C ASP A 66 -4.85 -10.99 -7.02
N ARG A 67 -4.23 -11.76 -6.14
CA ARG A 67 -5.01 -12.52 -5.16
C ARG A 67 -5.76 -11.60 -4.21
N ALA A 68 -5.09 -10.54 -3.76
CA ALA A 68 -5.72 -9.60 -2.84
C ALA A 68 -6.88 -8.88 -3.52
N GLU A 69 -6.72 -8.50 -4.79
CA GLU A 69 -7.75 -7.75 -5.49
C GLU A 69 -9.02 -8.56 -5.66
N ARG A 70 -8.89 -9.84 -5.91
CA ARG A 70 -10.09 -10.68 -6.02
C ARG A 70 -10.91 -10.60 -4.75
N GLU A 71 -10.24 -10.56 -3.62
CA GLU A 71 -10.94 -10.50 -2.35
C GLU A 71 -11.45 -9.10 -2.05
N THR A 72 -10.68 -8.06 -2.38
CA THR A 72 -11.16 -6.70 -2.12
C THR A 72 -12.35 -6.36 -2.99
N ILE A 73 -12.39 -6.84 -4.22
CA ILE A 73 -13.57 -6.63 -5.06
C ILE A 73 -14.78 -7.30 -4.42
N ASP A 74 -14.61 -8.51 -3.95
CA ASP A 74 -15.71 -9.29 -3.40
C ASP A 74 -16.20 -8.75 -2.06
N GLU A 75 -15.27 -8.35 -1.19
CA GLU A 75 -15.62 -8.01 0.19
C GLU A 75 -15.88 -6.53 0.41
N VAL A 76 -15.17 -5.66 -0.31
CA VAL A 76 -15.27 -4.23 -0.05
C VAL A 76 -15.53 -3.40 -1.29
N ASP A 77 -15.78 -4.05 -2.42
CA ASP A 77 -16.12 -3.36 -3.66
C ASP A 77 -15.03 -2.37 -4.08
N ALA A 78 -13.79 -2.81 -4.06
CA ALA A 78 -12.68 -1.95 -4.44
C ALA A 78 -11.65 -2.71 -5.24
N PHE A 79 -11.11 -2.03 -6.27
CA PHE A 79 -9.97 -2.51 -7.03
C PHE A 79 -8.68 -2.11 -6.31
N ILE A 80 -7.60 -2.82 -6.60
CA ILE A 80 -6.27 -2.41 -6.19
C ILE A 80 -5.56 -1.87 -7.43
N ARG A 81 -5.04 -0.65 -7.31
CA ARG A 81 -4.27 -0.05 -8.39
C ARG A 81 -2.82 0.04 -7.98
N CYS A 82 -1.93 -0.27 -8.92
CA CYS A 82 -0.50 -0.15 -8.66
C CYS A 82 0.12 0.44 -9.92
N LYS A 83 0.82 1.55 -9.76
CA LYS A 83 1.34 2.25 -10.91
C LYS A 83 2.74 2.75 -10.65
N LEU A 84 3.48 2.95 -11.74
CA LEU A 84 4.82 3.51 -11.67
C LEU A 84 4.77 4.96 -11.25
N VAL A 85 5.74 5.38 -10.47
CA VAL A 85 5.84 6.76 -9.98
C VAL A 85 7.03 7.43 -10.65
N PHE A 86 6.76 8.49 -11.39
CA PHE A 86 7.81 9.23 -12.08
C PHE A 86 8.04 10.61 -11.48
N SER A 87 7.13 11.08 -10.66
CA SER A 87 7.15 12.42 -10.12
C SER A 87 7.43 12.38 -8.62
N GLU A 88 8.10 13.40 -8.11
CA GLU A 88 8.37 13.48 -6.68
C GLU A 88 7.14 13.93 -5.90
N GLU A 89 6.02 14.13 -6.56
CA GLU A 89 4.80 14.52 -5.87
C GLU A 89 4.33 13.47 -4.87
N ILE A 90 4.78 12.22 -5.03
CA ILE A 90 4.37 11.15 -4.14
C ILE A 90 5.60 10.63 -3.41
N ALA A 91 6.29 11.46 -2.72
CA ALA A 91 7.36 11.08 -1.80
C ALA A 91 8.50 10.25 -2.39
N ASN A 92 8.35 9.64 -3.57
CA ASN A 92 9.44 8.93 -4.22
C ASN A 92 9.23 9.00 -5.73
N SER A 93 10.28 8.66 -6.48
CA SER A 93 10.20 8.65 -7.93
C SER A 93 11.21 7.65 -8.45
N GLN A 94 11.16 7.39 -9.78
CA GLN A 94 12.15 6.48 -10.36
C GLN A 94 13.57 7.01 -10.18
N ALA A 95 13.73 8.34 -10.17
CA ALA A 95 15.04 8.93 -9.99
C ALA A 95 15.62 8.64 -8.61
N ASP A 96 14.77 8.44 -7.62
CA ASP A 96 15.20 8.16 -6.26
C ASP A 96 15.39 6.68 -5.99
N ALA A 97 14.95 5.82 -6.91
CA ALA A 97 15.02 4.38 -6.67
C ALA A 97 16.47 3.91 -6.73
N PRO A 98 16.88 3.04 -5.79
CA PRO A 98 18.21 2.45 -5.88
C PRO A 98 18.34 1.61 -7.14
N ASP A 99 19.59 1.33 -7.53
CA ASP A 99 19.82 0.49 -8.69
C ASP A 99 19.15 -0.85 -8.50
N GLY A 100 18.42 -1.29 -9.55
CA GLY A 100 17.74 -2.56 -9.49
C GLY A 100 16.38 -2.52 -8.80
N TRP A 101 15.93 -1.34 -8.43
CA TRP A 101 14.62 -1.15 -7.80
C TRP A 101 13.78 -0.23 -8.65
N ILE A 102 12.48 -0.38 -8.54
CA ILE A 102 11.51 0.41 -9.31
C ILE A 102 10.49 0.99 -8.35
N ALA A 103 10.15 2.26 -8.54
CA ALA A 103 9.22 2.96 -7.65
C ALA A 103 7.78 2.77 -8.12
N PHE A 104 6.93 2.36 -7.19
CA PHE A 104 5.51 2.16 -7.42
C PHE A 104 4.71 2.83 -6.32
N CYS A 105 3.45 3.06 -6.63
CA CYS A 105 2.47 3.47 -5.62
C CYS A 105 1.24 2.61 -5.81
N LEU A 106 0.73 2.03 -4.72
CA LEU A 106 -0.52 1.31 -4.79
C LEU A 106 -1.58 2.06 -4.00
N ASP A 107 -2.82 1.93 -4.46
CA ASP A 107 -3.96 2.44 -3.73
C ASP A 107 -5.17 1.60 -4.08
N PHE A 108 -6.30 1.95 -3.50
CA PHE A 108 -7.56 1.25 -3.76
C PHE A 108 -8.49 2.18 -4.50
N GLU A 109 -9.20 1.64 -5.47
CA GLU A 109 -10.21 2.41 -6.19
C GLU A 109 -11.57 1.80 -5.91
N PRO A 110 -12.47 2.52 -5.21
CA PRO A 110 -13.79 1.97 -4.92
C PRO A 110 -14.62 1.87 -6.18
N LEU A 111 -15.44 0.82 -6.25
CA LEU A 111 -16.35 0.63 -7.36
C LEU A 111 -17.56 1.55 -7.27
N PHE A 112 -17.88 1.97 -6.05
CA PHE A 112 -19.05 2.81 -5.79
C PHE A 112 -18.62 4.07 -5.08
N ASP A 113 -19.55 5.00 -4.92
CA ASP A 113 -19.23 6.32 -4.41
C ASP A 113 -18.66 6.32 -3.01
N ARG A 114 -19.02 5.35 -2.21
CA ARG A 114 -18.60 5.37 -0.81
C ARG A 114 -17.58 4.28 -0.52
N PHE A 115 -16.46 4.73 -0.02
CA PHE A 115 -15.42 3.83 0.49
C PHE A 115 -15.28 4.15 1.97
N THR A 116 -16.14 3.57 2.77
CA THR A 116 -16.23 3.90 4.18
C THR A 116 -14.96 3.53 4.91
N GLU A 117 -14.81 4.08 6.12
CA GLU A 117 -13.67 3.74 6.94
C GLU A 117 -13.59 2.24 7.20
N GLU A 118 -14.73 1.61 7.44
CA GLU A 118 -14.74 0.17 7.64
C GLU A 118 -14.21 -0.58 6.43
N LYS A 119 -14.62 -0.16 5.24
CA LYS A 119 -14.16 -0.82 4.02
C LYS A 119 -12.69 -0.56 3.78
N ARG A 120 -12.21 0.64 4.10
CA ARG A 120 -10.79 0.95 3.95
C ARG A 120 -9.96 0.05 4.86
N ILE A 121 -10.39 -0.08 6.11
CA ILE A 121 -9.66 -0.92 7.07
C ILE A 121 -9.66 -2.37 6.61
N GLU A 122 -10.80 -2.85 6.13
CA GLU A 122 -10.88 -4.23 5.67
C GLU A 122 -10.02 -4.44 4.42
N ALA A 123 -9.99 -3.48 3.50
CA ALA A 123 -9.16 -3.59 2.31
C ALA A 123 -7.68 -3.69 2.68
N ILE A 124 -7.25 -2.85 3.62
CA ILE A 124 -5.87 -2.89 4.09
C ILE A 124 -5.57 -4.23 4.72
N LYS A 125 -6.51 -4.75 5.50
CA LYS A 125 -6.32 -6.03 6.18
C LYS A 125 -6.20 -7.17 5.17
N ILE A 126 -7.04 -7.16 4.14
CA ILE A 126 -6.98 -8.19 3.11
C ILE A 126 -5.61 -8.21 2.44
N LEU A 127 -5.12 -7.04 2.06
CA LEU A 127 -3.82 -6.95 1.41
C LEU A 127 -2.70 -7.37 2.35
N THR A 128 -2.80 -6.95 3.61
CA THR A 128 -1.82 -7.33 4.62
C THR A 128 -1.71 -8.84 4.71
N GLU A 129 -2.85 -9.51 4.78
CA GLU A 129 -2.87 -10.96 4.93
C GLU A 129 -2.28 -11.67 3.72
N GLU A 130 -2.47 -11.13 2.53
CA GLU A 130 -1.87 -11.74 1.35
C GLU A 130 -0.36 -11.63 1.36
N PHE A 131 0.18 -10.49 1.79
CA PHE A 131 1.63 -10.38 1.95
C PHE A 131 2.15 -11.32 3.02
N GLU A 132 1.40 -11.44 4.12
CA GLU A 132 1.82 -12.34 5.19
C GLU A 132 1.85 -13.79 4.74
N LYS A 133 0.85 -14.19 3.95
CA LYS A 133 0.84 -15.54 3.39
C LYS A 133 2.06 -15.77 2.50
N ASN A 134 2.37 -14.78 1.69
CA ASN A 134 3.53 -14.86 0.82
C ASN A 134 4.81 -14.99 1.64
N ASN A 135 4.90 -14.25 2.74
CA ASN A 135 6.11 -14.26 3.58
C ASN A 135 6.28 -15.57 4.32
N ARG A 136 5.21 -16.30 4.54
CA ARG A 136 5.27 -17.59 5.23
C ARG A 136 5.61 -18.73 4.28
N GLY A 137 6.12 -18.42 3.13
CA GLY A 137 6.59 -19.42 2.22
C GLY A 137 5.55 -19.85 1.20
N GLY A 138 4.55 -19.03 1.08
CA GLY A 138 3.54 -19.31 0.08
C GLY A 138 4.06 -19.21 -1.31
#